data_5255730bfc355bcef1c1b5c9d58e0d78
#
_entry.id   5255730bfc355bcef1c1b5c9d58e0d78
#
_cell.length_a   1.000
_cell.length_b   1.000
_cell.length_c   1.000
_cell.angle_alpha   90.00
_cell.angle_beta   90.00
_cell.angle_gamma   90.00
#
_symmetry.space_group_name_H-M   'P 1'
#
loop_
_entity.id
_entity.type
_entity.pdbx_description
1 polymer ?
#
loop_
_entity_poly.entity_id
_entity_poly.type
_entity_poly.pdbx_seq_one_letter_code
_entity_poly.pdbx_strand_id
1 'polypeptide(L)'
;MTGPGQPWRALDVVTETGSTNADLLARAAAGEDIDGAVLLAEYQTAGRGRHGRHWVAPAGSQLALSVGVAADMVPTSGWGWLTLATGVAVADALTEVADLPVGLKWPNDVLVGSDKQGKLAGILAEVAAPKALIVVGLGLNVTMTASEAPDPAAVSLAMLGASMLDRNLLANKVLRHLAARIAAWRSAGGADEALAADYRRYSCTLGARVRADTPGDHRVEGLAEAIDDTGRLIINTGTETVTVSAGDVTRLRPGDSAGLG
;
A
#
# COMPACT_ATOMS: atom_id res chain seq x y z
N MET A 1 1.40 -1.81 22.79
CA MET A 1 1.62 -1.02 21.56
C MET A 1 0.82 0.28 21.53
N THR A 2 -0.16 0.43 22.39
CA THR A 2 -0.97 1.65 22.50
C THR A 2 -0.78 2.31 23.87
N GLY A 3 -0.86 3.66 23.93
CA GLY A 3 -0.76 4.46 25.15
C GLY A 3 0.20 5.62 25.06
N PRO A 4 0.33 6.43 26.13
CA PRO A 4 1.26 7.55 26.16
C PRO A 4 2.70 7.13 25.86
N GLY A 5 3.36 7.79 24.91
CA GLY A 5 4.72 7.46 24.47
C GLY A 5 4.85 6.24 23.56
N GLN A 6 3.73 5.59 23.21
CA GLN A 6 3.69 4.55 22.20
C GLN A 6 3.37 5.14 20.81
N PRO A 7 3.81 4.50 19.71
CA PRO A 7 3.58 5.01 18.36
C PRO A 7 2.07 5.07 17.99
N TRP A 8 1.27 4.18 18.59
CA TRP A 8 -0.18 4.13 18.38
C TRP A 8 -0.89 4.57 19.67
N ARG A 9 -1.78 5.57 19.55
CA ARG A 9 -2.51 6.13 20.69
C ARG A 9 -3.77 5.34 21.04
N ALA A 10 -4.46 4.87 20.01
CA ALA A 10 -5.70 4.10 20.14
C ALA A 10 -5.73 2.96 19.12
N LEU A 11 -6.35 1.86 19.49
CA LEU A 11 -6.62 0.72 18.62
C LEU A 11 -8.03 0.24 18.85
N ASP A 12 -8.85 0.39 17.83
CA ASP A 12 -10.24 -0.06 17.80
C ASP A 12 -10.37 -1.26 16.86
N VAL A 13 -11.18 -2.24 17.25
CA VAL A 13 -11.55 -3.38 16.41
C VAL A 13 -13.06 -3.42 16.32
N VAL A 14 -13.59 -3.39 15.09
CA VAL A 14 -15.03 -3.48 14.82
C VAL A 14 -15.35 -4.76 14.06
N THR A 15 -16.52 -5.34 14.32
CA THR A 15 -16.98 -6.54 13.62
C THR A 15 -17.25 -6.23 12.14
N GLU A 16 -17.89 -5.08 11.88
CA GLU A 16 -18.29 -4.66 10.54
C GLU A 16 -18.25 -3.15 10.41
N THR A 17 -17.84 -2.66 9.24
CA THR A 17 -17.99 -1.27 8.84
C THR A 17 -18.09 -1.16 7.32
N GLY A 18 -18.47 0.01 6.82
CA GLY A 18 -18.39 0.33 5.40
C GLY A 18 -16.93 0.29 4.92
N SER A 19 -16.07 1.08 5.55
CA SER A 19 -14.63 1.16 5.25
C SER A 19 -13.87 1.78 6.42
N THR A 20 -12.82 1.13 6.88
CA THR A 20 -11.94 1.65 7.95
C THR A 20 -11.32 3.00 7.58
N ASN A 21 -10.96 3.23 6.31
CA ASN A 21 -10.50 4.54 5.83
C ASN A 21 -11.60 5.59 5.96
N ALA A 22 -12.82 5.28 5.48
CA ALA A 22 -13.92 6.22 5.53
C ALA A 22 -14.28 6.62 6.98
N ASP A 23 -14.22 5.68 7.91
CA ASP A 23 -14.50 5.94 9.32
C ASP A 23 -13.46 6.87 9.95
N LEU A 24 -12.15 6.63 9.72
CA LEU A 24 -11.13 7.53 10.23
C LEU A 24 -11.19 8.91 9.56
N LEU A 25 -11.51 9.00 8.27
CA LEU A 25 -11.76 10.28 7.60
C LEU A 25 -12.96 11.01 8.20
N ALA A 26 -14.04 10.30 8.51
CA ALA A 26 -15.21 10.90 9.17
C ALA A 26 -14.90 11.40 10.57
N ARG A 27 -14.12 10.65 11.38
CA ARG A 27 -13.62 11.09 12.70
C ARG A 27 -12.79 12.37 12.57
N ALA A 28 -11.87 12.43 11.61
CA ALA A 28 -11.07 13.62 11.35
C ALA A 28 -11.93 14.84 10.93
N ALA A 29 -12.93 14.63 10.08
CA ALA A 29 -13.88 15.65 9.66
C ALA A 29 -14.74 16.15 10.83
N ALA A 30 -15.06 15.30 11.81
CA ALA A 30 -15.73 15.66 13.05
C ALA A 30 -14.82 16.41 14.05
N GLY A 31 -13.54 16.61 13.68
CA GLY A 31 -12.58 17.35 14.51
C GLY A 31 -11.75 16.48 15.46
N GLU A 32 -11.94 15.16 15.44
CA GLU A 32 -11.14 14.25 16.24
C GLU A 32 -9.68 14.28 15.78
N ASP A 33 -8.75 14.19 16.73
CA ASP A 33 -7.35 13.98 16.43
C ASP A 33 -7.10 12.49 16.21
N ILE A 34 -6.95 12.11 14.95
CA ILE A 34 -6.73 10.72 14.54
C ILE A 34 -5.26 10.35 14.41
N ASP A 35 -4.29 11.22 14.73
CA ASP A 35 -2.87 10.83 14.68
C ASP A 35 -2.60 9.68 15.63
N GLY A 36 -2.01 8.60 15.13
CA GLY A 36 -1.77 7.38 15.87
C GLY A 36 -3.03 6.57 16.21
N ALA A 37 -4.20 6.90 15.65
CA ALA A 37 -5.37 6.05 15.73
C ALA A 37 -5.24 4.86 14.76
N VAL A 38 -5.60 3.67 15.22
CA VAL A 38 -5.65 2.43 14.44
C VAL A 38 -7.08 1.89 14.48
N LEU A 39 -7.66 1.62 13.33
CA LEU A 39 -8.96 0.98 13.20
C LEU A 39 -8.82 -0.31 12.37
N LEU A 40 -9.24 -1.43 12.97
CA LEU A 40 -9.33 -2.72 12.29
C LEU A 40 -10.80 -3.12 12.11
N ALA A 41 -11.13 -3.83 11.04
CA ALA A 41 -12.45 -4.41 10.83
C ALA A 41 -12.32 -5.89 10.45
N GLU A 42 -13.23 -6.71 11.01
CA GLU A 42 -13.37 -8.11 10.60
C GLU A 42 -14.00 -8.21 9.20
N TYR A 43 -14.87 -7.26 8.86
CA TYR A 43 -15.51 -7.18 7.55
C TYR A 43 -15.73 -5.74 7.11
N GLN A 44 -15.48 -5.47 5.82
CA GLN A 44 -15.84 -4.21 5.16
C GLN A 44 -16.90 -4.43 4.10
N THR A 45 -18.06 -3.77 4.22
CA THR A 45 -19.17 -3.87 3.26
C THR A 45 -18.97 -3.00 2.02
N ALA A 46 -18.13 -1.97 2.11
CA ALA A 46 -17.82 -1.00 1.05
C ALA A 46 -16.34 -0.63 1.06
N GLY A 47 -15.47 -1.65 1.15
CA GLY A 47 -14.01 -1.47 1.15
C GLY A 47 -13.54 -0.69 -0.09
N ARG A 48 -12.59 0.22 0.09
CA ARG A 48 -12.16 1.19 -0.92
C ARG A 48 -10.80 0.86 -1.49
N GLY A 49 -10.66 1.03 -2.80
CA GLY A 49 -9.42 1.02 -3.54
C GLY A 49 -9.21 2.35 -4.28
N ARG A 50 -8.09 2.48 -4.99
CA ARG A 50 -7.80 3.68 -5.80
C ARG A 50 -8.75 3.82 -6.97
N HIS A 51 -8.95 5.06 -7.43
CA HIS A 51 -9.78 5.40 -8.61
C HIS A 51 -11.22 4.85 -8.52
N GLY A 52 -11.81 4.87 -7.30
CA GLY A 52 -13.19 4.39 -7.09
C GLY A 52 -13.37 2.87 -7.16
N ARG A 53 -12.30 2.10 -7.28
CA ARG A 53 -12.38 0.63 -7.21
C ARG A 53 -12.75 0.17 -5.80
N HIS A 54 -13.37 -1.00 -5.72
CA HIS A 54 -13.68 -1.64 -4.46
C HIS A 54 -12.58 -2.60 -4.03
N TRP A 55 -12.38 -2.68 -2.71
CA TRP A 55 -11.60 -3.73 -2.08
C TRP A 55 -12.57 -4.72 -1.43
N VAL A 56 -12.59 -5.94 -1.93
CA VAL A 56 -13.55 -6.98 -1.50
C VAL A 56 -12.80 -8.19 -0.98
N ALA A 57 -13.20 -8.68 0.20
CA ALA A 57 -12.75 -9.95 0.75
C ALA A 57 -13.84 -10.50 1.68
N PRO A 58 -13.95 -11.84 1.85
CA PRO A 58 -14.88 -12.44 2.80
C PRO A 58 -14.62 -11.97 4.25
N ALA A 59 -15.66 -12.00 5.07
CA ALA A 59 -15.56 -11.67 6.48
C ALA A 59 -14.50 -12.56 7.16
N GLY A 60 -13.63 -11.95 7.97
CA GLY A 60 -12.58 -12.65 8.70
C GLY A 60 -11.43 -13.22 7.87
N SER A 61 -11.43 -13.04 6.53
CA SER A 61 -10.39 -13.63 5.66
C SER A 61 -9.22 -12.69 5.37
N GLN A 62 -9.28 -11.46 5.82
CA GLN A 62 -8.28 -10.43 5.57
C GLN A 62 -7.84 -9.72 6.85
N LEU A 63 -6.76 -8.99 6.77
CA LEU A 63 -6.42 -7.93 7.69
C LEU A 63 -6.82 -6.61 7.01
N ALA A 64 -7.96 -6.05 7.42
CA ALA A 64 -8.40 -4.72 7.02
C ALA A 64 -8.08 -3.74 8.14
N LEU A 65 -7.12 -2.86 7.92
CA LEU A 65 -6.73 -1.86 8.90
C LEU A 65 -6.52 -0.50 8.27
N SER A 66 -6.79 0.56 9.03
CA SER A 66 -6.42 1.93 8.68
C SER A 66 -5.73 2.60 9.85
N VAL A 67 -4.78 3.49 9.55
CA VAL A 67 -4.10 4.31 10.55
C VAL A 67 -4.20 5.77 10.19
N GLY A 68 -4.36 6.63 11.20
CA GLY A 68 -4.25 8.08 11.05
C GLY A 68 -2.80 8.53 11.25
N VAL A 69 -2.30 9.39 10.37
CA VAL A 69 -0.94 9.89 10.37
C VAL A 69 -0.92 11.41 10.21
N ALA A 70 -0.45 12.14 11.23
CA ALA A 70 -0.19 13.56 11.08
C ALA A 70 0.99 13.79 10.13
N ALA A 71 0.82 14.72 9.18
CA ALA A 71 1.78 15.04 8.14
C ALA A 71 2.21 16.52 8.15
N ASP A 72 1.89 17.25 9.22
CA ASP A 72 2.20 18.67 9.39
C ASP A 72 3.70 18.98 9.41
N MET A 73 4.52 17.99 9.85
CA MET A 73 5.98 18.09 9.85
C MET A 73 6.61 17.73 8.50
N VAL A 74 5.82 17.25 7.53
CA VAL A 74 6.31 16.79 6.23
C VAL A 74 5.74 17.65 5.11
N PRO A 75 6.58 18.26 4.26
CA PRO A 75 6.10 18.99 3.08
C PRO A 75 5.19 18.12 2.22
N THR A 76 4.17 18.72 1.61
CA THR A 76 3.20 17.98 0.76
C THR A 76 3.86 17.20 -0.38
N SER A 77 5.02 17.63 -0.84
CA SER A 77 5.84 16.91 -1.82
C SER A 77 6.34 15.56 -1.30
N GLY A 78 6.51 15.40 0.01
CA GLY A 78 6.95 14.15 0.63
C GLY A 78 5.82 13.15 0.92
N TRP A 79 4.54 13.55 0.77
CA TRP A 79 3.40 12.70 1.16
C TRP A 79 3.24 11.46 0.29
N GLY A 80 3.62 11.52 -0.98
CA GLY A 80 3.55 10.37 -1.88
C GLY A 80 4.36 9.16 -1.37
N TRP A 81 5.43 9.42 -0.64
CA TRP A 81 6.27 8.38 -0.06
C TRP A 81 5.62 7.61 1.09
N LEU A 82 4.57 8.13 1.74
CA LEU A 82 3.91 7.43 2.85
C LEU A 82 3.27 6.11 2.40
N THR A 83 2.67 6.08 1.20
CA THR A 83 2.15 4.85 0.60
C THR A 83 3.26 3.83 0.34
N LEU A 84 4.40 4.29 -0.18
CA LEU A 84 5.55 3.44 -0.49
C LEU A 84 6.22 2.92 0.79
N ALA A 85 6.36 3.77 1.81
CA ALA A 85 6.84 3.42 3.14
C ALA A 85 5.95 2.35 3.80
N THR A 86 4.63 2.47 3.63
CA THR A 86 3.68 1.45 4.10
C THR A 86 3.90 0.13 3.37
N GLY A 87 4.13 0.14 2.06
CA GLY A 87 4.48 -1.05 1.28
C GLY A 87 5.74 -1.73 1.82
N VAL A 88 6.79 -0.95 2.09
CA VAL A 88 8.04 -1.48 2.69
C VAL A 88 7.77 -2.08 4.07
N ALA A 89 6.98 -1.41 4.93
CA ALA A 89 6.63 -1.94 6.25
C ALA A 89 5.87 -3.28 6.17
N VAL A 90 4.96 -3.42 5.21
CA VAL A 90 4.24 -4.69 4.97
C VAL A 90 5.19 -5.75 4.46
N ALA A 91 6.10 -5.42 3.53
CA ALA A 91 7.10 -6.35 3.00
C ALA A 91 8.06 -6.84 4.10
N ASP A 92 8.55 -5.93 4.96
CA ASP A 92 9.40 -6.26 6.11
C ASP A 92 8.66 -7.22 7.07
N ALA A 93 7.40 -6.92 7.40
CA ALA A 93 6.57 -7.76 8.28
C ALA A 93 6.35 -9.16 7.70
N LEU A 94 6.03 -9.26 6.41
CA LEU A 94 5.79 -10.54 5.74
C LEU A 94 7.06 -11.37 5.58
N THR A 95 8.20 -10.73 5.30
CA THR A 95 9.50 -11.41 5.25
C THR A 95 9.87 -11.98 6.63
N GLU A 96 9.55 -11.27 7.71
CA GLU A 96 9.83 -11.74 9.08
C GLU A 96 9.00 -12.95 9.49
N VAL A 97 7.75 -13.08 9.00
CA VAL A 97 6.82 -14.10 9.53
C VAL A 97 6.42 -15.19 8.55
N ALA A 98 6.58 -14.98 7.27
CA ALA A 98 6.03 -15.89 6.25
C ALA A 98 7.07 -16.44 5.27
N ASP A 99 8.30 -15.91 5.27
CA ASP A 99 9.39 -16.29 4.37
C ASP A 99 8.95 -16.36 2.88
N LEU A 100 8.12 -15.40 2.47
CA LEU A 100 7.57 -15.33 1.12
C LEU A 100 8.35 -14.32 0.26
N PRO A 101 8.53 -14.60 -1.04
CA PRO A 101 9.16 -13.67 -1.97
C PRO A 101 8.24 -12.47 -2.27
N VAL A 102 8.24 -11.48 -1.38
CA VAL A 102 7.43 -10.26 -1.49
C VAL A 102 7.99 -9.31 -2.55
N GLY A 103 7.11 -8.67 -3.30
CA GLY A 103 7.43 -7.60 -4.24
C GLY A 103 6.49 -6.42 -4.10
N LEU A 104 7.01 -5.22 -4.31
CA LEU A 104 6.22 -3.99 -4.32
C LEU A 104 6.00 -3.53 -5.75
N LYS A 105 4.73 -3.44 -6.16
CA LYS A 105 4.36 -2.86 -7.43
C LYS A 105 3.87 -1.44 -7.21
N TRP A 106 4.56 -0.49 -7.83
CA TRP A 106 4.16 0.91 -7.77
C TRP A 106 2.73 1.10 -8.32
N PRO A 107 1.91 1.93 -7.70
CA PRO A 107 2.24 2.74 -6.51
C PRO A 107 1.85 2.10 -5.17
N ASN A 108 1.07 1.01 -5.12
CA ASN A 108 0.34 0.65 -3.91
C ASN A 108 0.02 -0.84 -3.73
N ASP A 109 0.56 -1.72 -4.56
CA ASP A 109 0.27 -3.15 -4.47
C ASP A 109 1.44 -3.93 -3.86
N VAL A 110 1.12 -4.89 -3.00
CA VAL A 110 2.05 -5.89 -2.50
C VAL A 110 1.79 -7.19 -3.25
N LEU A 111 2.80 -7.66 -3.94
CA LEU A 111 2.75 -8.87 -4.77
C LEU A 111 3.57 -9.99 -4.16
N VAL A 112 3.21 -11.22 -4.48
CA VAL A 112 3.90 -12.45 -4.05
C VAL A 112 3.91 -13.50 -5.15
N GLY A 113 4.57 -14.60 -4.90
CA GLY A 113 4.75 -15.70 -5.85
C GLY A 113 6.09 -15.64 -6.56
N SER A 114 6.46 -16.73 -7.23
CA SER A 114 7.75 -16.88 -7.92
C SER A 114 7.98 -15.81 -9.00
N ASP A 115 6.91 -15.39 -9.64
CA ASP A 115 6.90 -14.35 -10.68
C ASP A 115 6.40 -12.98 -10.17
N LYS A 116 6.06 -12.87 -8.87
CA LYS A 116 5.51 -11.66 -8.23
C LYS A 116 4.30 -11.09 -8.97
N GLN A 117 3.35 -11.94 -9.32
CA GLN A 117 2.11 -11.55 -10.00
C GLN A 117 0.87 -11.69 -9.12
N GLY A 118 0.93 -12.48 -8.05
CA GLY A 118 -0.18 -12.61 -7.11
C GLY A 118 -0.33 -11.37 -6.25
N LYS A 119 -1.47 -10.69 -6.33
CA LYS A 119 -1.78 -9.52 -5.49
C LYS A 119 -2.22 -9.98 -4.11
N LEU A 120 -1.34 -9.83 -3.13
CA LEU A 120 -1.58 -10.19 -1.75
C LEU A 120 -2.22 -9.03 -0.95
N ALA A 121 -1.78 -7.80 -1.21
CA ALA A 121 -2.31 -6.64 -0.49
C ALA A 121 -2.42 -5.40 -1.37
N GLY A 122 -3.29 -4.47 -0.94
CA GLY A 122 -3.42 -3.14 -1.50
C GLY A 122 -3.38 -2.08 -0.40
N ILE A 123 -2.80 -0.93 -0.72
CA ILE A 123 -2.64 0.21 0.19
C ILE A 123 -3.41 1.40 -0.40
N LEU A 124 -4.12 2.14 0.45
CA LEU A 124 -4.84 3.35 0.05
C LEU A 124 -4.56 4.47 1.05
N ALA A 125 -3.84 5.51 0.60
CA ALA A 125 -3.64 6.72 1.38
C ALA A 125 -4.60 7.81 0.90
N GLU A 126 -5.30 8.45 1.85
CA GLU A 126 -6.27 9.52 1.60
C GLU A 126 -6.02 10.69 2.56
N VAL A 127 -6.06 11.92 2.02
CA VAL A 127 -5.84 13.14 2.82
C VAL A 127 -7.14 13.54 3.52
N ALA A 128 -7.06 13.75 4.82
CA ALA A 128 -8.16 14.26 5.64
C ALA A 128 -8.09 15.79 5.72
N ALA A 129 -8.62 16.47 4.70
CA ALA A 129 -8.69 17.94 4.67
C ALA A 129 -9.68 18.49 5.73
N PRO A 130 -9.47 19.70 6.26
CA PRO A 130 -8.41 20.67 5.90
C PRO A 130 -7.08 20.48 6.67
N LYS A 131 -7.00 19.53 7.59
CA LYS A 131 -5.79 19.28 8.38
C LYS A 131 -4.77 18.50 7.54
N ALA A 132 -3.47 18.66 7.87
CA ALA A 132 -2.40 17.83 7.31
C ALA A 132 -2.40 16.44 7.98
N LEU A 133 -3.48 15.69 7.77
CA LEU A 133 -3.67 14.32 8.25
C LEU A 133 -3.85 13.40 7.04
N ILE A 134 -3.25 12.24 7.10
CA ILE A 134 -3.37 11.21 6.07
C ILE A 134 -3.91 9.95 6.72
N VAL A 135 -4.96 9.37 6.16
CA VAL A 135 -5.43 8.04 6.53
C VAL A 135 -4.81 7.04 5.58
N VAL A 136 -4.08 6.08 6.12
CA VAL A 136 -3.44 5.00 5.36
C VAL A 136 -4.14 3.70 5.65
N GLY A 137 -4.81 3.13 4.65
CA GLY A 137 -5.48 1.84 4.70
C GLY A 137 -4.64 0.74 4.09
N LEU A 138 -4.74 -0.44 4.68
CA LEU A 138 -4.16 -1.70 4.21
C LEU A 138 -5.24 -2.76 4.17
N GLY A 139 -5.43 -3.39 3.00
CA GLY A 139 -6.12 -4.65 2.85
C GLY A 139 -5.11 -5.75 2.53
N LEU A 140 -4.95 -6.74 3.43
CA LEU A 140 -4.04 -7.87 3.26
C LEU A 140 -4.85 -9.17 3.30
N ASN A 141 -4.81 -9.94 2.21
CA ASN A 141 -5.52 -11.22 2.11
C ASN A 141 -4.78 -12.31 2.93
N VAL A 142 -5.48 -12.92 3.89
CA VAL A 142 -4.87 -13.91 4.80
C VAL A 142 -5.39 -15.31 4.50
N THR A 143 -6.70 -15.55 4.62
CA THR A 143 -7.29 -16.91 4.50
C THR A 143 -8.29 -17.04 3.37
N MET A 144 -8.50 -16.03 2.54
CA MET A 144 -9.36 -16.08 1.35
C MET A 144 -8.97 -17.29 0.48
N THR A 145 -9.94 -18.06 0.02
CA THR A 145 -9.75 -19.19 -0.89
C THR A 145 -9.74 -18.74 -2.35
N ALA A 146 -9.29 -19.61 -3.26
CA ALA A 146 -9.28 -19.30 -4.68
C ALA A 146 -10.70 -19.07 -5.27
N SER A 147 -11.71 -19.76 -4.72
CA SER A 147 -13.11 -19.58 -5.14
C SER A 147 -13.75 -18.29 -4.63
N GLU A 148 -13.17 -17.67 -3.63
CA GLU A 148 -13.62 -16.40 -3.06
C GLU A 148 -12.85 -15.18 -3.62
N ALA A 149 -11.78 -15.42 -4.39
CA ALA A 149 -10.96 -14.38 -4.96
C ALA A 149 -11.77 -13.54 -5.98
N PRO A 150 -11.83 -12.20 -5.81
CA PRO A 150 -12.59 -11.33 -6.71
C PRO A 150 -11.94 -11.17 -8.09
N ASP A 151 -10.68 -11.53 -8.21
CA ASP A 151 -9.84 -11.39 -9.40
C ASP A 151 -8.84 -12.56 -9.44
N PRO A 152 -8.56 -13.15 -10.60
CA PRO A 152 -7.59 -14.25 -10.73
C PRO A 152 -6.17 -13.92 -10.23
N ALA A 153 -5.79 -12.63 -10.22
CA ALA A 153 -4.51 -12.20 -9.68
C ALA A 153 -4.53 -12.03 -8.16
N ALA A 154 -5.71 -12.02 -7.51
CA ALA A 154 -5.81 -11.92 -6.06
C ALA A 154 -5.42 -13.25 -5.41
N VAL A 155 -4.49 -13.17 -4.47
CA VAL A 155 -4.01 -14.34 -3.70
C VAL A 155 -4.05 -14.03 -2.21
N SER A 156 -4.03 -15.07 -1.38
CA SER A 156 -3.94 -14.97 0.07
C SER A 156 -2.72 -15.73 0.60
N LEU A 157 -2.34 -15.49 1.84
CA LEU A 157 -1.29 -16.25 2.52
C LEU A 157 -1.62 -17.75 2.56
N ALA A 158 -2.88 -18.10 2.82
CA ALA A 158 -3.34 -19.50 2.83
C ALA A 158 -3.19 -20.17 1.46
N MET A 159 -3.54 -19.49 0.36
CA MET A 159 -3.38 -20.01 -1.01
C MET A 159 -1.91 -20.28 -1.36
N LEU A 160 -0.99 -19.57 -0.73
CA LEU A 160 0.46 -19.72 -0.92
C LEU A 160 1.07 -20.77 0.02
N GLY A 161 0.27 -21.38 0.88
CA GLY A 161 0.74 -22.37 1.86
C GLY A 161 1.57 -21.76 3.00
N ALA A 162 1.41 -20.47 3.28
CA ALA A 162 2.10 -19.82 4.38
C ALA A 162 1.69 -20.46 5.71
N SER A 163 2.67 -20.72 6.58
CA SER A 163 2.43 -21.26 7.93
C SER A 163 1.85 -20.24 8.90
N MET A 164 2.04 -18.94 8.63
CA MET A 164 1.58 -17.85 9.46
C MET A 164 0.27 -17.26 8.91
N LEU A 165 -0.83 -17.55 9.59
CA LEU A 165 -2.17 -17.07 9.25
C LEU A 165 -2.85 -16.32 10.43
N ASP A 166 -2.14 -16.16 11.55
CA ASP A 166 -2.64 -15.41 12.71
C ASP A 166 -2.67 -13.90 12.38
N ARG A 167 -3.90 -13.38 12.18
CA ARG A 167 -4.13 -11.97 11.84
C ARG A 167 -3.68 -11.01 12.95
N ASN A 168 -3.74 -11.42 14.22
CA ASN A 168 -3.28 -10.58 15.34
C ASN A 168 -1.75 -10.42 15.30
N LEU A 169 -1.04 -11.51 15.05
CA LEU A 169 0.42 -11.45 14.91
C LEU A 169 0.82 -10.65 13.67
N LEU A 170 0.16 -10.85 12.54
CA LEU A 170 0.38 -10.08 11.31
C LEU A 170 0.13 -8.59 11.54
N ALA A 171 -1.01 -8.21 12.16
CA ALA A 171 -1.32 -6.82 12.50
C ALA A 171 -0.24 -6.20 13.41
N ASN A 172 0.19 -6.94 14.44
CA ASN A 172 1.24 -6.49 15.35
C ASN A 172 2.55 -6.20 14.60
N LYS A 173 2.99 -7.12 13.73
CA LYS A 173 4.22 -6.96 12.96
C LYS A 173 4.13 -5.79 11.98
N VAL A 174 3.04 -5.71 11.20
CA VAL A 174 2.80 -4.60 10.27
C VAL A 174 2.80 -3.26 11.00
N LEU A 175 2.05 -3.14 12.10
CA LEU A 175 1.96 -1.90 12.86
C LEU A 175 3.31 -1.49 13.48
N ARG A 176 4.13 -2.46 13.91
CA ARG A 176 5.47 -2.18 14.45
C ARG A 176 6.39 -1.62 13.35
N HIS A 177 6.46 -2.28 12.19
CA HIS A 177 7.28 -1.80 11.08
C HIS A 177 6.77 -0.47 10.54
N LEU A 178 5.44 -0.31 10.40
CA LEU A 178 4.82 0.92 9.92
C LEU A 178 5.13 2.11 10.85
N ALA A 179 5.06 1.91 12.16
CA ALA A 179 5.41 2.96 13.12
C ALA A 179 6.86 3.45 12.94
N ALA A 180 7.81 2.53 12.76
CA ALA A 180 9.21 2.88 12.52
C ALA A 180 9.39 3.66 11.20
N ARG A 181 8.71 3.22 10.12
CA ARG A 181 8.75 3.89 8.82
C ARG A 181 8.11 5.29 8.85
N ILE A 182 6.98 5.45 9.56
CA ILE A 182 6.34 6.77 9.74
C ILE A 182 7.26 7.71 10.54
N ALA A 183 7.91 7.23 11.60
CA ALA A 183 8.83 8.04 12.38
C ALA A 183 10.03 8.51 11.54
N ALA A 184 10.63 7.62 10.75
CA ALA A 184 11.72 7.98 9.83
C ALA A 184 11.26 8.97 8.76
N TRP A 185 10.11 8.74 8.12
CA TRP A 185 9.50 9.60 7.12
C TRP A 185 9.22 11.02 7.66
N ARG A 186 8.68 11.12 8.88
CA ARG A 186 8.48 12.42 9.55
C ARG A 186 9.81 13.12 9.84
N SER A 187 10.79 12.39 10.35
CA SER A 187 12.10 12.95 10.69
C SER A 187 12.87 13.48 9.48
N ALA A 188 12.72 12.79 8.33
CA ALA A 188 13.37 13.18 7.09
C ALA A 188 12.59 14.24 6.29
N GLY A 189 11.32 14.52 6.65
CA GLY A 189 10.43 15.37 5.85
C GLY A 189 10.02 14.71 4.52
N GLY A 190 10.03 13.39 4.45
CA GLY A 190 9.76 12.59 3.26
C GLY A 190 10.55 11.30 3.23
N ALA A 191 11.00 10.85 2.05
CA ALA A 191 11.89 9.71 1.95
C ALA A 191 13.32 10.11 2.31
N ASP A 192 13.95 9.27 3.13
CA ASP A 192 15.40 9.24 3.27
C ASP A 192 16.02 8.21 2.30
N GLU A 193 17.37 8.19 2.24
CA GLU A 193 18.10 7.25 1.39
C GLU A 193 17.83 5.78 1.79
N ALA A 194 17.62 5.51 3.07
CA ALA A 194 17.34 4.16 3.57
C ALA A 194 15.98 3.66 3.10
N LEU A 195 14.92 4.50 3.20
CA LEU A 195 13.59 4.15 2.69
C LEU A 195 13.61 3.96 1.17
N ALA A 196 14.29 4.84 0.43
CA ALA A 196 14.41 4.74 -1.02
C ALA A 196 15.17 3.46 -1.44
N ALA A 197 16.22 3.08 -0.72
CA ALA A 197 16.98 1.85 -0.95
C ALA A 197 16.14 0.60 -0.64
N ASP A 198 15.42 0.59 0.48
CA ASP A 198 14.53 -0.51 0.87
C ASP A 198 13.38 -0.69 -0.13
N TYR A 199 12.75 0.42 -0.57
CA TYR A 199 11.73 0.34 -1.60
C TYR A 199 12.28 -0.24 -2.91
N ARG A 200 13.47 0.20 -3.33
CA ARG A 200 14.13 -0.31 -4.54
C ARG A 200 14.42 -1.80 -4.45
N ARG A 201 14.83 -2.28 -3.28
CA ARG A 201 15.10 -3.71 -3.01
C ARG A 201 13.85 -4.57 -3.19
N TYR A 202 12.69 -4.11 -2.73
CA TYR A 202 11.42 -4.83 -2.87
C TYR A 202 10.73 -4.60 -4.20
N SER A 203 11.06 -3.54 -4.93
CA SER A 203 10.33 -3.15 -6.13
C SER A 203 10.38 -4.21 -7.22
N CYS A 204 9.22 -4.59 -7.73
CA CYS A 204 9.09 -5.37 -8.96
C CYS A 204 8.71 -4.50 -10.17
N THR A 205 8.58 -3.18 -9.97
CA THR A 205 8.32 -2.19 -11.04
C THR A 205 9.61 -1.65 -11.61
N LEU A 206 10.56 -1.27 -10.74
CA LEU A 206 11.84 -0.71 -11.17
C LEU A 206 12.67 -1.74 -11.94
N GLY A 207 13.32 -1.30 -13.02
CA GLY A 207 14.07 -2.12 -13.95
C GLY A 207 13.21 -2.93 -14.92
N ALA A 208 11.86 -2.84 -14.85
CA ALA A 208 10.96 -3.51 -15.78
C ALA A 208 10.47 -2.57 -16.89
N ARG A 209 10.20 -3.13 -18.08
CA ARG A 209 9.38 -2.43 -19.06
C ARG A 209 7.94 -2.40 -18.58
N VAL A 210 7.36 -1.23 -18.57
CA VAL A 210 6.01 -1.01 -18.03
C VAL A 210 5.16 -0.20 -19.00
N ARG A 211 3.86 -0.36 -18.85
CA ARG A 211 2.83 0.55 -19.36
C ARG A 211 2.18 1.23 -18.16
N ALA A 212 2.15 2.54 -18.16
CA ALA A 212 1.41 3.34 -17.19
C ALA A 212 0.21 3.98 -17.89
N ASP A 213 -1.00 3.59 -17.47
CA ASP A 213 -2.24 4.23 -17.88
C ASP A 213 -2.53 5.34 -16.86
N THR A 214 -2.46 6.61 -17.30
CA THR A 214 -2.56 7.79 -16.45
C THR A 214 -3.90 8.50 -16.63
N PRO A 215 -4.33 9.37 -15.70
CA PRO A 215 -5.57 10.14 -15.86
C PRO A 215 -5.62 10.90 -17.21
N GLY A 216 -6.79 10.93 -17.84
CA GLY A 216 -6.98 11.56 -19.16
C GLY A 216 -6.64 10.65 -20.34
N ASP A 217 -6.69 9.33 -20.13
CA ASP A 217 -6.45 8.29 -21.15
C ASP A 217 -5.05 8.37 -21.81
N HIS A 218 -4.10 8.99 -21.12
CA HIS A 218 -2.71 9.01 -21.57
C HIS A 218 -2.01 7.71 -21.17
N ARG A 219 -1.29 7.16 -22.15
CA ARG A 219 -0.49 5.94 -21.96
C ARG A 219 0.98 6.24 -22.15
N VAL A 220 1.80 5.79 -21.19
CA VAL A 220 3.25 5.90 -21.24
C VAL A 220 3.85 4.50 -21.17
N GLU A 221 4.69 4.14 -22.16
CA GLU A 221 5.41 2.86 -22.17
C GLU A 221 6.91 3.09 -22.15
N GLY A 222 7.63 2.35 -21.34
CA GLY A 222 9.07 2.47 -21.25
C GLY A 222 9.68 1.64 -20.14
N LEU A 223 10.94 1.92 -19.83
CA LEU A 223 11.66 1.34 -18.71
C LEU A 223 11.36 2.15 -17.45
N ALA A 224 10.87 1.51 -16.41
CA ALA A 224 10.70 2.13 -15.09
C ALA A 224 12.08 2.26 -14.42
N GLU A 225 12.65 3.47 -14.37
CA GLU A 225 14.03 3.68 -13.93
C GLU A 225 14.15 3.99 -12.45
N ALA A 226 13.28 4.86 -11.94
CA ALA A 226 13.41 5.35 -10.57
C ALA A 226 12.07 5.76 -9.96
N ILE A 227 12.09 5.99 -8.65
CA ILE A 227 11.09 6.78 -7.92
C ILE A 227 11.77 8.09 -7.54
N ASP A 228 11.11 9.21 -7.81
CA ASP A 228 11.64 10.53 -7.46
C ASP A 228 11.40 10.89 -5.98
N ASP A 229 11.93 12.05 -5.57
CA ASP A 229 11.83 12.53 -4.19
C ASP A 229 10.40 12.75 -3.70
N THR A 230 9.43 12.80 -4.62
CA THR A 230 8.00 12.96 -4.32
C THR A 230 7.20 11.64 -4.37
N GLY A 231 7.86 10.51 -4.65
CA GLY A 231 7.23 9.18 -4.72
C GLY A 231 6.64 8.86 -6.10
N ARG A 232 6.93 9.65 -7.14
CA ARG A 232 6.44 9.45 -8.50
C ARG A 232 7.35 8.50 -9.26
N LEU A 233 6.77 7.76 -10.21
CA LEU A 233 7.50 6.83 -11.07
C LEU A 233 8.13 7.57 -12.25
N ILE A 234 9.41 7.35 -12.48
CA ILE A 234 10.15 7.86 -13.63
C ILE A 234 10.25 6.75 -14.68
N ILE A 235 9.75 7.02 -15.88
CA ILE A 235 9.73 6.09 -17.01
C ILE A 235 10.56 6.67 -18.14
N ASN A 236 11.57 5.94 -18.61
CA ASN A 236 12.34 6.24 -19.81
C ASN A 236 11.68 5.56 -21.00
N THR A 237 11.13 6.35 -21.91
CA THR A 237 10.47 5.86 -23.14
C THR A 237 11.44 5.47 -24.24
N GLY A 238 12.72 5.80 -24.09
CA GLY A 238 13.75 5.70 -25.12
C GLY A 238 13.96 6.99 -25.91
N THR A 239 12.98 7.90 -25.88
CA THR A 239 13.06 9.24 -26.50
C THR A 239 13.07 10.35 -25.47
N GLU A 240 12.40 10.15 -24.36
CA GLU A 240 12.29 11.12 -23.25
C GLU A 240 12.09 10.41 -21.90
N THR A 241 12.23 11.17 -20.84
CA THR A 241 11.91 10.73 -19.48
C THR A 241 10.58 11.35 -19.05
N VAL A 242 9.62 10.50 -18.68
CA VAL A 242 8.29 10.90 -18.24
C VAL A 242 8.11 10.59 -16.76
N THR A 243 7.61 11.57 -15.99
CA THR A 243 7.28 11.41 -14.57
C THR A 243 5.79 11.15 -14.40
N VAL A 244 5.44 10.01 -13.80
CA VAL A 244 4.06 9.58 -13.58
C VAL A 244 3.71 9.73 -12.10
N SER A 245 2.74 10.60 -11.79
CA SER A 245 2.30 10.89 -10.42
C SER A 245 1.19 9.96 -9.93
N ALA A 246 0.36 9.46 -10.86
CA ALA A 246 -0.74 8.54 -10.58
C ALA A 246 -1.04 7.71 -11.83
N GLY A 247 -1.56 6.52 -11.65
CA GLY A 247 -1.95 5.64 -12.75
C GLY A 247 -1.92 4.18 -12.34
N ASP A 248 -2.35 3.34 -13.27
CA ASP A 248 -2.22 1.89 -13.17
C ASP A 248 -1.00 1.45 -13.98
N VAL A 249 -0.08 0.77 -13.33
CA VAL A 249 1.14 0.28 -13.97
C VAL A 249 1.02 -1.21 -14.24
N THR A 250 1.24 -1.59 -15.50
CA THR A 250 1.30 -2.98 -15.94
C THR A 250 2.71 -3.30 -16.43
N ARG A 251 3.28 -4.40 -15.97
CA ARG A 251 4.55 -4.90 -16.49
C ARG A 251 4.34 -5.50 -17.87
N LEU A 252 5.10 -5.04 -18.85
CA LEU A 252 5.08 -5.58 -20.20
C LEU A 252 5.97 -6.83 -20.29
N ARG A 253 5.46 -7.89 -20.93
CA ARG A 253 6.23 -9.11 -21.25
C ARG A 253 6.82 -8.99 -22.66
N PRO A 254 7.91 -9.74 -22.95
CA PRO A 254 8.35 -9.88 -24.34
C PRO A 254 7.19 -10.39 -25.20
N GLY A 255 6.79 -9.63 -26.21
CA GLY A 255 5.64 -9.92 -27.08
C GLY A 255 4.40 -9.03 -26.87
N ASP A 256 4.25 -8.34 -25.74
CA ASP A 256 3.10 -7.45 -25.49
C ASP A 256 3.12 -6.16 -26.35
N SER A 257 4.27 -5.84 -26.95
CA SER A 257 4.46 -4.64 -27.79
C SER A 257 4.02 -4.82 -29.26
N ALA A 258 3.48 -5.98 -29.65
CA ALA A 258 3.18 -6.32 -31.04
C ALA A 258 1.76 -5.92 -31.52
N GLY A 259 1.06 -5.07 -30.79
CA GLY A 259 -0.35 -4.72 -31.05
C GLY A 259 -0.63 -3.26 -31.37
N LEU A 260 0.31 -2.50 -31.97
CA LEU A 260 0.04 -1.18 -32.55
C LEU A 260 0.65 -1.10 -33.94
N GLY A 261 -0.08 -1.65 -34.91
CA GLY A 261 0.04 -1.42 -36.34
C GLY A 261 -1.21 -0.75 -36.82
#